data_9b4e451a1a765c0851b1dd2082815954
#
_entry.id   9b4e451a1a765c0851b1dd2082815954
#
_cell.length_a   1.000
_cell.length_b   1.000
_cell.length_c   1.000
_cell.angle_alpha   90.00
_cell.angle_beta   90.00
_cell.angle_gamma   90.00
#
_symmetry.space_group_name_H-M   'P 1'
#
loop_
_entity.id
_entity.type
_entity.pdbx_description
1 polymer ?
#
loop_
_entity_poly.entity_id
_entity_poly.type
_entity_poly.pdbx_seq_one_letter_code
_entity_poly.pdbx_strand_id
1 'polypeptide(L)'
;MDQVIEKLQNADTIMEVTDLCKFFKAGRKQTLKAVDHVSVSIKRGETLGLVGESGCGKTTCGRTMMKLYEPTSGKVVFDGKDISTLKGKDLLEFRKNVQIIFQDPYASLDPRMTIGEIISEGMDVHF
;
A
#
# COMPACT_ATOMS: atom_id res chain seq x y z
N MET A 1 6.66 18.53 22.64
CA MET A 1 6.73 18.61 21.17
C MET A 1 8.12 18.26 20.65
N ASP A 2 9.19 18.80 21.22
CA ASP A 2 10.57 18.55 20.77
C ASP A 2 10.99 17.09 20.87
N GLN A 3 10.62 16.38 21.94
CA GLN A 3 10.91 14.94 22.12
C GLN A 3 10.20 14.05 21.07
N VAL A 4 9.01 14.45 20.59
CA VAL A 4 8.29 13.73 19.54
C VAL A 4 8.98 13.95 18.19
N ILE A 5 9.41 15.18 17.91
CA ILE A 5 10.14 15.52 16.69
C ILE A 5 11.48 14.79 16.65
N GLU A 6 12.21 14.76 17.77
CA GLU A 6 13.48 14.04 17.87
C GLU A 6 13.31 12.51 17.67
N LYS A 7 12.26 11.92 18.26
CA LYS A 7 11.92 10.51 18.03
C LYS A 7 11.60 10.21 16.57
N LEU A 8 10.85 11.09 15.88
CA LEU A 8 10.52 10.94 14.47
C LEU A 8 11.75 11.10 13.57
N GLN A 9 12.66 12.02 13.91
CA GLN A 9 13.89 12.22 13.15
C GLN A 9 14.85 11.02 13.23
N ASN A 10 14.88 10.32 14.37
CA ASN A 10 15.73 9.16 14.63
C ASN A 10 15.03 7.82 14.35
N ALA A 11 13.74 7.82 13.97
CA ALA A 11 13.01 6.60 13.69
C ALA A 11 13.47 5.93 12.39
N ASP A 12 13.51 4.59 12.40
CA ASP A 12 13.79 3.79 11.21
C ASP A 12 12.73 3.98 10.14
N THR A 13 13.15 3.94 8.88
CA THR A 13 12.23 3.91 7.75
C THR A 13 11.53 2.56 7.70
N ILE A 14 10.20 2.56 7.80
CA ILE A 14 9.38 1.35 7.69
C ILE A 14 9.04 1.03 6.24
N MET A 15 8.82 2.05 5.42
CA MET A 15 8.54 1.88 4.00
C MET A 15 9.34 2.88 3.18
N GLU A 16 9.99 2.40 2.16
CA GLU A 16 10.74 3.21 1.19
C GLU A 16 10.29 2.90 -0.22
N VAL A 17 9.86 3.92 -0.92
CA VAL A 17 9.39 3.86 -2.31
C VAL A 17 10.34 4.65 -3.18
N THR A 18 10.86 4.04 -4.22
CA THR A 18 11.83 4.66 -5.12
C THR A 18 11.37 4.52 -6.56
N ASP A 19 11.23 5.65 -7.23
CA ASP A 19 10.87 5.75 -8.66
C ASP A 19 9.67 4.87 -9.06
N LEU A 20 8.65 4.83 -8.22
CA LEU A 20 7.48 3.99 -8.43
C LEU A 20 6.69 4.46 -9.64
N CYS A 21 6.46 3.55 -10.56
CA CYS A 21 5.61 3.75 -11.72
C CYS A 21 4.51 2.69 -11.78
N LYS A 22 3.30 3.12 -12.08
CA LYS A 22 2.20 2.23 -12.42
C LYS A 22 1.45 2.77 -13.63
N PHE A 23 1.56 2.04 -14.73
CA PHE A 23 0.93 2.37 -16.00
C PHE A 23 -0.10 1.32 -16.36
N PHE A 24 -1.22 1.75 -16.89
CA PHE A 24 -2.28 0.89 -17.38
C PHE A 24 -2.42 1.06 -18.90
N LYS A 25 -2.68 -0.03 -19.59
CA LYS A 25 -3.03 0.03 -21.01
C LYS A 25 -4.44 0.60 -21.16
N ALA A 26 -4.56 1.69 -21.90
CA ALA A 26 -5.83 2.34 -22.22
C ALA A 26 -6.06 2.24 -23.74
N GLY A 27 -6.59 1.09 -24.22
CA GLY A 27 -6.79 0.84 -25.64
C GLY A 27 -5.53 0.33 -26.37
N ARG A 28 -5.58 0.34 -27.72
CA ARG A 28 -4.54 -0.30 -28.55
C ARG A 28 -3.18 0.44 -28.56
N LYS A 29 -3.18 1.76 -28.34
CA LYS A 29 -1.96 2.60 -28.46
C LYS A 29 -1.80 3.64 -27.34
N GLN A 30 -2.64 3.58 -26.30
CA GLN A 30 -2.60 4.55 -25.21
C GLN A 30 -2.20 3.89 -23.91
N THR A 31 -1.37 4.59 -23.15
CA THR A 31 -0.94 4.19 -21.80
C THR A 31 -1.33 5.28 -20.83
N LEU A 32 -2.08 4.90 -19.79
CA LEU A 32 -2.39 5.78 -18.67
C LEU A 32 -1.28 5.66 -17.62
N LYS A 33 -0.52 6.71 -17.43
CA LYS A 33 0.48 6.81 -16.37
C LYS A 33 -0.18 7.25 -15.07
N ALA A 34 -0.70 6.30 -14.32
CA ALA A 34 -1.41 6.59 -13.08
C ALA A 34 -0.46 6.98 -11.93
N VAL A 35 0.71 6.37 -11.88
CA VAL A 35 1.82 6.72 -10.98
C VAL A 35 3.07 6.84 -11.82
N ASP A 36 3.77 7.96 -11.73
CA ASP A 36 4.90 8.27 -12.58
C ASP A 36 6.07 8.81 -11.75
N HIS A 37 7.10 8.00 -11.56
CA HIS A 37 8.33 8.30 -10.82
C HIS A 37 8.10 8.89 -9.42
N VAL A 38 7.26 8.24 -8.60
CA VAL A 38 7.01 8.66 -7.24
C VAL A 38 8.02 8.04 -6.28
N SER A 39 8.69 8.89 -5.51
CA SER A 39 9.61 8.47 -4.44
C SER A 39 9.18 9.08 -3.12
N VAL A 40 9.09 8.25 -2.08
CA VAL A 40 8.65 8.66 -0.75
C VAL A 40 9.14 7.67 0.30
N SER A 41 9.39 8.14 1.50
CA SER A 41 9.72 7.31 2.64
C SER A 41 8.77 7.57 3.80
N ILE A 42 8.45 6.53 4.55
CA ILE A 42 7.62 6.60 5.77
C ILE A 42 8.43 6.01 6.91
N LYS A 43 8.60 6.79 7.97
CA LYS A 43 9.27 6.35 9.17
C LYS A 43 8.31 5.63 10.13
N ARG A 44 8.88 4.81 10.99
CA ARG A 44 8.12 4.13 12.04
C ARG A 44 7.44 5.15 12.96
N GLY A 45 6.12 5.01 13.15
CA GLY A 45 5.32 5.95 13.95
C GLY A 45 4.93 7.25 13.24
N GLU A 46 5.27 7.41 11.95
CA GLU A 46 4.92 8.57 11.14
C GLU A 46 3.59 8.36 10.42
N THR A 47 2.85 9.45 10.25
CA THR A 47 1.69 9.52 9.34
C THR A 47 2.04 10.37 8.14
N LEU A 48 2.03 9.76 6.96
CA LEU A 48 2.24 10.45 5.69
C LEU A 48 0.90 10.74 5.01
N GLY A 49 0.64 12.01 4.70
CA GLY A 49 -0.52 12.44 3.93
C GLY A 49 -0.23 12.44 2.44
N LEU A 50 -1.05 11.74 1.65
CA LEU A 50 -1.01 11.77 0.19
C LEU A 50 -2.21 12.60 -0.32
N VAL A 51 -1.94 13.77 -0.84
CA VAL A 51 -2.96 14.73 -1.27
C VAL A 51 -2.89 15.00 -2.77
N GLY A 52 -4.02 15.35 -3.36
CA GLY A 52 -4.12 15.67 -4.78
C GLY A 52 -5.58 15.67 -5.21
N GLU A 53 -5.83 16.15 -6.43
CA GLU A 53 -7.17 16.18 -7.02
C GLU A 53 -7.72 14.77 -7.27
N SER A 54 -9.05 14.65 -7.41
CA SER A 54 -9.70 13.39 -7.77
C SER A 54 -9.15 12.86 -9.10
N GLY A 55 -8.84 11.57 -9.16
CA GLY A 55 -8.30 10.92 -10.37
C GLY A 55 -6.82 11.15 -10.64
N CYS A 56 -6.06 11.79 -9.73
CA CYS A 56 -4.63 12.04 -9.92
C CYS A 56 -3.72 10.85 -9.60
N GLY A 57 -4.28 9.68 -9.24
CA GLY A 57 -3.51 8.47 -8.98
C GLY A 57 -3.20 8.14 -7.51
N LYS A 58 -3.75 8.88 -6.54
CA LYS A 58 -3.54 8.62 -5.09
C LYS A 58 -3.87 7.19 -4.70
N THR A 59 -5.06 6.73 -5.05
CA THR A 59 -5.53 5.37 -4.76
C THR A 59 -4.66 4.32 -5.44
N THR A 60 -4.28 4.54 -6.68
CA THR A 60 -3.39 3.65 -7.43
C THR A 60 -2.00 3.58 -6.79
N CYS A 61 -1.47 4.72 -6.35
CA CYS A 61 -0.19 4.78 -5.65
C CYS A 61 -0.23 3.94 -4.37
N GLY A 62 -1.21 4.17 -3.50
CA GLY A 62 -1.39 3.41 -2.27
C GLY A 62 -1.55 1.91 -2.51
N ARG A 63 -2.39 1.52 -3.46
CA ARG A 63 -2.59 0.10 -3.81
C ARG A 63 -1.33 -0.56 -4.38
N THR A 64 -0.52 0.17 -5.12
CA THR A 64 0.76 -0.32 -5.64
C THR A 64 1.78 -0.47 -4.51
N MET A 65 1.85 0.49 -3.58
CA MET A 65 2.70 0.41 -2.40
C MET A 65 2.35 -0.78 -1.49
N MET A 66 1.08 -1.19 -1.47
CA MET A 66 0.58 -2.34 -0.71
C MET A 66 0.59 -3.67 -1.50
N LYS A 67 1.19 -3.69 -2.68
CA LYS A 67 1.21 -4.87 -3.57
C LYS A 67 -0.18 -5.43 -3.92
N LEU A 68 -1.19 -4.59 -3.98
CA LEU A 68 -2.49 -4.92 -4.62
C LEU A 68 -2.41 -4.78 -6.14
N TYR A 69 -1.53 -3.89 -6.62
CA TYR A 69 -1.11 -3.81 -8.01
C TYR A 69 0.38 -4.06 -8.11
N GLU A 70 0.79 -4.82 -9.11
CA GLU A 70 2.22 -4.94 -9.42
C GLU A 70 2.71 -3.62 -10.04
N PRO A 71 3.83 -3.06 -9.59
CA PRO A 71 4.41 -1.88 -10.20
C PRO A 71 4.86 -2.15 -11.64
N THR A 72 4.76 -1.15 -12.50
CA THR A 72 5.35 -1.22 -13.84
C THR A 72 6.87 -1.12 -13.76
N SER A 73 7.36 -0.25 -12.89
CA SER A 73 8.77 -0.11 -12.54
C SER A 73 8.92 0.56 -11.19
N GLY A 74 10.13 0.67 -10.72
CA GLY A 74 10.45 1.21 -9.40
C GLY A 74 10.48 0.12 -8.33
N LYS A 75 10.70 0.55 -7.10
CA LYS A 75 10.93 -0.35 -5.97
C LYS A 75 10.17 0.11 -4.73
N VAL A 76 9.60 -0.84 -4.02
CA VAL A 76 9.01 -0.64 -2.70
C VAL A 76 9.68 -1.59 -1.73
N VAL A 77 10.26 -1.04 -0.67
CA VAL A 77 10.89 -1.80 0.41
C VAL A 77 10.05 -1.59 1.67
N PHE A 78 9.62 -2.67 2.29
CA PHE A 78 8.90 -2.66 3.56
C PHE A 78 9.69 -3.43 4.59
N ASP A 79 9.99 -2.79 5.71
CA ASP A 79 10.77 -3.36 6.82
C ASP A 79 12.04 -4.09 6.35
N GLY A 80 12.79 -3.45 5.44
CA GLY A 80 14.03 -3.94 4.86
C GLY A 80 13.87 -4.99 3.75
N LYS A 81 12.64 -5.39 3.39
CA LYS A 81 12.37 -6.37 2.35
C LYS A 81 11.74 -5.74 1.11
N ASP A 82 12.27 -6.07 -0.07
CA ASP A 82 11.65 -5.69 -1.34
C ASP A 82 10.34 -6.45 -1.53
N ILE A 83 9.21 -5.74 -1.60
CA ILE A 83 7.90 -6.38 -1.73
C ILE A 83 7.68 -7.07 -3.07
N SER A 84 8.43 -6.72 -4.11
CA SER A 84 8.32 -7.35 -5.43
C SER A 84 8.70 -8.84 -5.39
N THR A 85 9.60 -9.20 -4.50
CA THR A 85 10.11 -10.58 -4.33
C THR A 85 9.23 -11.45 -3.44
N LEU A 86 8.28 -10.85 -2.70
CA LEU A 86 7.45 -11.56 -1.72
C LEU A 86 6.47 -12.51 -2.40
N LYS A 87 6.48 -13.77 -1.97
CA LYS A 87 5.58 -14.84 -2.43
C LYS A 87 5.21 -15.76 -1.27
N GLY A 88 4.12 -16.49 -1.42
CA GLY A 88 3.71 -17.51 -0.44
C GLY A 88 3.61 -16.98 0.98
N LYS A 89 4.34 -17.57 1.90
CA LYS A 89 4.31 -17.22 3.33
C LYS A 89 4.81 -15.80 3.60
N ASP A 90 5.84 -15.34 2.91
CA ASP A 90 6.38 -13.98 3.10
C ASP A 90 5.39 -12.91 2.65
N LEU A 91 4.65 -13.16 1.57
CA LEU A 91 3.58 -12.28 1.13
C LEU A 91 2.41 -12.26 2.12
N LEU A 92 2.07 -13.42 2.69
CA LEU A 92 1.02 -13.51 3.71
C LEU A 92 1.42 -12.75 4.98
N GLU A 93 2.67 -12.87 5.42
CA GLU A 93 3.21 -12.11 6.56
C GLU A 93 3.22 -10.60 6.29
N PHE A 94 3.61 -10.19 5.09
CA PHE A 94 3.50 -8.79 4.67
C PHE A 94 2.06 -8.28 4.76
N ARG A 95 1.07 -9.01 4.24
CA ARG A 95 -0.35 -8.65 4.30
C ARG A 95 -0.92 -8.62 5.71
N LYS A 96 -0.36 -9.41 6.63
CA LYS A 96 -0.70 -9.35 8.05
C LYS A 96 -0.24 -8.04 8.70
N ASN A 97 0.92 -7.54 8.30
CA ASN A 97 1.53 -6.33 8.85
C ASN A 97 1.10 -5.03 8.14
N VAL A 98 0.55 -5.12 6.93
CA VAL A 98 0.12 -3.97 6.13
C VAL A 98 -1.36 -4.12 5.80
N GLN A 99 -2.17 -3.24 6.35
CA GLN A 99 -3.62 -3.28 6.22
C GLN A 99 -4.15 -2.07 5.46
N ILE A 100 -5.29 -2.21 4.81
CA ILE A 100 -5.96 -1.14 4.08
C ILE A 100 -7.38 -0.94 4.62
N ILE A 101 -7.78 0.32 4.76
CA ILE A 101 -9.17 0.70 4.98
C ILE A 101 -9.67 1.32 3.68
N PHE A 102 -10.65 0.67 3.04
CA PHE A 102 -11.20 1.14 1.78
C PHE A 102 -12.09 2.36 1.98
N GLN A 103 -12.14 3.21 0.95
CA GLN A 103 -12.94 4.43 0.95
C GLN A 103 -14.45 4.15 1.07
N ASP A 104 -14.93 3.10 0.40
CA ASP A 104 -16.33 2.67 0.46
C ASP A 104 -16.46 1.46 1.42
N PRO A 105 -17.02 1.67 2.63
CA PRO A 105 -17.17 0.59 3.60
C PRO A 105 -18.18 -0.47 3.15
N TYR A 106 -19.20 -0.10 2.38
CA TYR A 106 -20.22 -1.05 1.93
C TYR A 106 -19.71 -1.95 0.79
N ALA A 107 -18.99 -1.37 -0.16
CA ALA A 107 -18.39 -2.12 -1.26
C ALA A 107 -17.20 -3.00 -0.83
N SER A 108 -16.64 -2.75 0.36
CA SER A 108 -15.52 -3.53 0.90
C SER A 108 -15.93 -4.83 1.58
N LEU A 109 -17.23 -5.02 1.85
CA LEU A 109 -17.77 -6.19 2.53
C LEU A 109 -18.61 -7.03 1.56
N ASP A 110 -18.52 -8.36 1.70
CA ASP A 110 -19.40 -9.26 0.92
C ASP A 110 -20.80 -9.31 1.58
N PRO A 111 -21.85 -8.82 0.91
CA PRO A 111 -23.20 -8.79 1.47
C PRO A 111 -23.82 -10.18 1.70
N ARG A 112 -23.20 -11.23 1.18
CA ARG A 112 -23.64 -12.62 1.37
C ARG A 112 -23.09 -13.27 2.63
N MET A 113 -22.10 -12.63 3.26
CA MET A 113 -21.48 -13.10 4.50
C MET A 113 -22.19 -12.52 5.73
N THR A 114 -22.26 -13.30 6.79
CA THR A 114 -22.69 -12.83 8.09
C THR A 114 -21.62 -11.92 8.73
N ILE A 115 -22.02 -11.12 9.71
CA ILE A 115 -21.07 -10.26 10.45
C ILE A 115 -19.97 -11.10 11.11
N GLY A 116 -20.33 -12.26 11.67
CA GLY A 116 -19.35 -13.19 12.27
C GLY A 116 -18.31 -13.68 11.26
N GLU A 117 -18.75 -14.10 10.09
CA GLU A 117 -17.87 -14.53 9.00
C GLU A 117 -16.94 -13.42 8.52
N ILE A 118 -17.45 -12.20 8.33
CA ILE A 118 -16.65 -11.03 7.95
C ILE A 118 -15.55 -10.74 8.99
N ILE A 119 -15.88 -10.79 10.27
CA ILE A 119 -14.92 -10.53 11.35
C ILE A 119 -13.89 -11.66 11.46
N SER A 120 -14.30 -12.90 11.30
CA SER A 120 -13.42 -14.08 11.43
C SER A 120 -12.52 -14.31 10.22
N GLU A 121 -12.88 -13.78 9.04
CA GLU A 121 -12.13 -14.02 7.79
C GLU A 121 -10.63 -13.74 7.92
N GLY A 122 -10.27 -12.64 8.56
CA GLY A 122 -8.86 -12.30 8.79
C GLY A 122 -8.14 -13.30 9.70
N MET A 123 -8.85 -13.89 10.66
CA MET A 123 -8.29 -14.94 11.51
C MET A 123 -8.13 -16.24 10.74
N ASP A 124 -9.11 -16.62 9.93
CA ASP A 124 -9.09 -17.85 9.13
C ASP A 124 -7.96 -17.83 8.08
N VAL A 125 -7.62 -16.64 7.56
CA VAL A 125 -6.53 -16.49 6.59
C VAL A 125 -5.15 -16.46 7.25
N HIS A 126 -5.02 -15.89 8.44
CA HIS A 126 -3.71 -15.60 9.05
C HIS A 126 -3.33 -16.52 10.21
N PHE A 127 -4.26 -17.29 10.75
CA PHE A 127 -4.09 -18.19 11.89
C PHE A 127 -4.75 -19.54 11.65
#